data_edbbc508f818f0be81a58b1eb9bb4778
#
_entry.id   edbbc508f818f0be81a58b1eb9bb4778
#
_cell.length_a   1.000
_cell.length_b   1.000
_cell.length_c   1.000
_cell.angle_alpha   90.00
_cell.angle_beta   90.00
_cell.angle_gamma   90.00
#
_symmetry.space_group_name_H-M   'P 1'
#
loop_
_entity.id
_entity.type
_entity.pdbx_description
1 polymer ?
#
loop_
_entity_poly.entity_id
_entity_poly.type
_entity_poly.pdbx_seq_one_letter_code
_entity_poly.pdbx_strand_id
1 'polypeptide(L)'
;MADRNFKVVAVLRDDLTPAQRLTAEGQLCALQRKFQIEKIDDETYCKGGPVTDNDDFGPVTFFYCKLKRMKEYFCKLEYYDLWEGEKSVAV
;
A
#
# COMPACT_ATOMS: atom_id res chain seq x y z
N MET A 1 3.03 -19.63 -11.27
CA MET A 1 3.26 -18.57 -10.26
C MET A 1 1.91 -18.04 -9.81
N ALA A 2 1.70 -17.95 -8.52
CA ALA A 2 0.44 -17.41 -8.01
C ALA A 2 0.36 -15.90 -8.29
N ASP A 3 -0.78 -15.46 -8.78
CA ASP A 3 -1.01 -14.05 -9.02
C ASP A 3 -1.32 -13.34 -7.72
N ARG A 4 -0.89 -12.08 -7.64
CA ARG A 4 -1.25 -11.24 -6.51
C ARG A 4 -2.66 -10.71 -6.72
N ASN A 5 -3.54 -11.01 -5.76
CA ASN A 5 -4.95 -10.67 -5.86
C ASN A 5 -5.29 -9.33 -5.22
N PHE A 6 -4.35 -8.76 -4.47
CA PHE A 6 -4.57 -7.52 -3.73
C PHE A 6 -3.40 -6.58 -3.93
N LYS A 7 -3.70 -5.31 -4.14
CA LYS A 7 -2.67 -4.30 -4.27
C LYS A 7 -3.15 -2.96 -3.73
N VAL A 8 -2.18 -2.12 -3.36
CA VAL A 8 -2.44 -0.75 -2.91
C VAL A 8 -1.71 0.20 -3.84
N VAL A 9 -2.39 1.24 -4.27
CA VAL A 9 -1.79 2.33 -5.02
C VAL A 9 -1.74 3.53 -4.09
N ALA A 10 -0.55 4.07 -3.86
CA ALA A 10 -0.36 5.19 -2.94
C ALA A 10 0.66 6.17 -3.50
N VAL A 11 0.28 7.44 -3.56
CA VAL A 11 1.15 8.52 -4.05
C VAL A 11 1.15 9.63 -3.01
N LEU A 12 2.33 10.02 -2.56
CA LEU A 12 2.48 11.12 -1.63
C LEU A 12 2.17 12.45 -2.33
N ARG A 13 1.64 13.40 -1.55
CA ARG A 13 1.33 14.72 -2.07
C ARG A 13 2.61 15.46 -2.43
N ASP A 14 2.53 16.28 -3.47
CA ASP A 14 3.67 17.08 -3.93
C ASP A 14 3.96 18.27 -3.03
N ASP A 15 2.95 18.73 -2.28
CA ASP A 15 3.04 19.94 -1.46
C ASP A 15 3.45 19.66 -0.01
N LEU A 16 3.91 18.45 0.28
CA LEU A 16 4.44 18.14 1.62
C LEU A 16 5.74 18.89 1.86
N THR A 17 5.91 19.38 3.10
CA THR A 17 7.20 19.92 3.50
C THR A 17 8.24 18.80 3.53
N PRO A 18 9.55 19.11 3.46
CA PRO A 18 10.58 18.05 3.57
C PRO A 18 10.45 17.22 4.84
N ALA A 19 10.06 17.84 5.96
CA ALA A 19 9.87 17.11 7.22
C ALA A 19 8.69 16.17 7.15
N GLN A 20 7.57 16.62 6.57
CA GLN A 20 6.38 15.78 6.40
C GLN A 20 6.66 14.60 5.47
N ARG A 21 7.36 14.85 4.36
CA ARG A 21 7.71 13.81 3.42
C ARG A 21 8.61 12.77 4.05
N LEU A 22 9.59 13.20 4.82
CA LEU A 22 10.50 12.29 5.52
C LEU A 22 9.74 11.41 6.51
N THR A 23 8.81 12.01 7.26
CA THR A 23 7.95 11.26 8.20
C THR A 23 7.10 10.23 7.46
N ALA A 24 6.44 10.63 6.37
CA ALA A 24 5.59 9.74 5.59
C ALA A 24 6.38 8.57 4.98
N GLU A 25 7.53 8.87 4.39
CA GLU A 25 8.39 7.85 3.79
C GLU A 25 8.91 6.87 4.83
N GLY A 26 9.29 7.37 6.02
CA GLY A 26 9.74 6.53 7.11
C GLY A 26 8.65 5.58 7.59
N GLN A 27 7.43 6.07 7.72
CA GLN A 27 6.30 5.23 8.12
C GLN A 27 5.94 4.21 7.04
N LEU A 28 5.99 4.61 5.76
CA LEU A 28 5.78 3.66 4.67
C LEU A 28 6.80 2.52 4.72
N CYS A 29 8.08 2.85 4.89
CA CYS A 29 9.12 1.83 4.98
C CYS A 29 8.89 0.89 6.17
N ALA A 30 8.51 1.44 7.32
CA ALA A 30 8.26 0.63 8.51
C ALA A 30 7.08 -0.32 8.29
N LEU A 31 6.02 0.16 7.67
CA LEU A 31 4.84 -0.66 7.37
C LEU A 31 5.14 -1.71 6.31
N GLN A 32 5.95 -1.38 5.30
CA GLN A 32 6.37 -2.35 4.31
C GLN A 32 7.12 -3.52 4.96
N ARG A 33 8.02 -3.22 5.89
CA ARG A 33 8.74 -4.25 6.63
C ARG A 33 7.81 -5.08 7.51
N LYS A 34 6.91 -4.40 8.22
CA LYS A 34 5.99 -5.07 9.15
C LYS A 34 5.10 -6.08 8.45
N PHE A 35 4.59 -5.74 7.27
CA PHE A 35 3.65 -6.58 6.54
C PHE A 35 4.28 -7.28 5.34
N GLN A 36 5.60 -7.17 5.17
CA GLN A 36 6.32 -7.78 4.06
C GLN A 36 5.77 -7.33 2.70
N ILE A 37 5.59 -6.02 2.57
CA ILE A 37 5.05 -5.40 1.37
C ILE A 37 6.20 -4.92 0.49
N GLU A 38 6.10 -5.19 -0.81
CA GLU A 38 7.06 -4.71 -1.80
C GLU A 38 6.43 -3.66 -2.68
N LYS A 39 7.22 -2.66 -3.04
CA LYS A 39 6.83 -1.64 -3.99
C LYS A 39 7.24 -2.13 -5.37
N ILE A 40 6.27 -2.44 -6.23
CA ILE A 40 6.53 -3.04 -7.53
C ILE A 40 6.69 -2.01 -8.65
N ASP A 41 6.24 -0.77 -8.41
CA ASP A 41 6.51 0.36 -9.29
C ASP A 41 6.41 1.64 -8.45
N ASP A 42 6.41 2.82 -9.10
CA ASP A 42 6.46 4.09 -8.39
C ASP A 42 5.32 4.32 -7.41
N GLU A 43 4.19 3.65 -7.58
CA GLU A 43 3.01 3.89 -6.75
C GLU A 43 2.28 2.63 -6.29
N THR A 44 2.70 1.44 -6.72
CA THR A 44 1.97 0.20 -6.45
C THR A 44 2.69 -0.69 -5.45
N TYR A 45 1.96 -1.15 -4.45
CA TYR A 45 2.47 -1.98 -3.37
C TYR A 45 1.71 -3.30 -3.31
N CYS A 46 2.43 -4.41 -3.20
CA CYS A 46 1.86 -5.75 -3.12
C CYS A 46 2.60 -6.55 -2.05
N LYS A 47 2.01 -7.71 -1.68
CA LYS A 47 2.71 -8.65 -0.80
C LYS A 47 4.00 -9.11 -1.46
N GLY A 48 5.11 -9.02 -0.75
CA GLY A 48 6.41 -9.49 -1.22
C GLY A 48 6.56 -11.00 -1.10
N GLY A 49 7.56 -11.52 -1.81
CA GLY A 49 7.88 -12.94 -1.79
C GLY A 49 6.85 -13.80 -2.51
N PRO A 50 6.97 -15.13 -2.36
CA PRO A 50 6.01 -16.05 -2.98
C PRO A 50 4.63 -15.86 -2.39
N VAL A 51 3.61 -15.84 -3.25
CA VAL A 51 2.21 -15.74 -2.85
C VAL A 51 1.53 -17.03 -3.26
N THR A 52 0.84 -17.69 -2.32
CA THR A 52 0.06 -18.89 -2.57
C THR A 52 -1.38 -18.63 -2.14
N ASP A 53 -2.33 -19.00 -2.98
CA ASP A 53 -3.76 -18.79 -2.71
C ASP A 53 -4.03 -17.34 -2.33
N ASN A 54 -4.53 -17.09 -1.11
CA ASN A 54 -4.91 -15.76 -0.63
C ASN A 54 -3.96 -15.20 0.43
N ASP A 55 -2.72 -15.64 0.43
CA ASP A 55 -1.76 -15.23 1.44
C ASP A 55 -1.54 -13.73 1.50
N ASP A 56 -1.82 -13.03 0.39
CA ASP A 56 -1.62 -11.59 0.31
C ASP A 56 -2.78 -10.78 0.90
N PHE A 57 -3.95 -11.40 1.17
CA PHE A 57 -5.11 -10.66 1.65
C PHE A 57 -4.84 -9.93 2.97
N GLY A 58 -4.42 -10.66 3.99
CA GLY A 58 -4.20 -10.09 5.32
C GLY A 58 -3.16 -8.97 5.32
N PRO A 59 -1.92 -9.25 4.89
CA PRO A 59 -0.87 -8.23 4.88
C PRO A 59 -1.23 -6.99 4.08
N VAL A 60 -1.76 -7.14 2.87
CA VAL A 60 -2.10 -6.00 2.02
C VAL A 60 -3.25 -5.20 2.61
N THR A 61 -4.26 -5.88 3.14
CA THR A 61 -5.41 -5.22 3.76
C THR A 61 -4.99 -4.42 5.00
N PHE A 62 -4.18 -5.01 5.88
CA PHE A 62 -3.69 -4.30 7.06
C PHE A 62 -2.78 -3.13 6.67
N PHE A 63 -1.94 -3.31 5.68
CA PHE A 63 -1.10 -2.23 5.17
C PHE A 63 -1.96 -1.05 4.73
N TYR A 64 -2.99 -1.31 3.91
CA TYR A 64 -3.91 -0.29 3.45
C TYR A 64 -4.63 0.40 4.61
N CYS A 65 -5.10 -0.37 5.60
CA CYS A 65 -5.76 0.20 6.77
C CYS A 65 -4.86 1.15 7.55
N LYS A 66 -3.57 0.83 7.66
CA LYS A 66 -2.61 1.71 8.31
C LYS A 66 -2.36 2.97 7.49
N LEU A 67 -2.29 2.85 6.16
CA LEU A 67 -2.12 4.02 5.30
C LEU A 67 -3.33 4.95 5.35
N LYS A 68 -4.54 4.43 5.54
CA LYS A 68 -5.74 5.26 5.68
C LYS A 68 -5.65 6.18 6.91
N ARG A 69 -4.95 5.77 7.95
CA ARG A 69 -4.76 6.59 9.14
C ARG A 69 -3.84 7.79 8.90
N MET A 70 -3.08 7.76 7.82
CA MET A 70 -2.18 8.85 7.43
C MET A 70 -2.53 9.36 6.03
N LYS A 71 -3.80 9.31 5.67
CA LYS A 71 -4.27 9.66 4.32
C LYS A 71 -3.99 11.11 3.94
N GLU A 72 -3.80 11.99 4.92
CA GLU A 72 -3.48 13.40 4.68
C GLU A 72 -2.13 13.59 3.98
N TYR A 73 -1.27 12.59 4.01
CA TYR A 73 0.02 12.65 3.31
C TYR A 73 -0.07 12.21 1.85
N PHE A 74 -1.22 11.69 1.43
CA PHE A 74 -1.37 11.11 0.08
C PHE A 74 -2.29 11.94 -0.78
N CYS A 75 -1.95 12.06 -2.07
CA CYS A 75 -2.86 12.59 -3.08
C CYS A 75 -3.62 11.46 -3.76
N LYS A 76 -3.15 10.22 -3.62
CA LYS A 76 -3.82 9.05 -4.16
C LYS A 76 -3.61 7.88 -3.20
N LEU A 77 -4.68 7.23 -2.80
CA LEU A 77 -4.63 6.06 -1.92
C LEU A 77 -5.80 5.16 -2.27
N GLU A 78 -5.50 4.04 -2.91
CA GLU A 78 -6.50 3.11 -3.43
C GLU A 78 -6.11 1.68 -3.08
N TYR A 79 -7.14 0.86 -2.86
CA TYR A 79 -7.00 -0.57 -2.59
C TYR A 79 -7.75 -1.34 -3.65
N TYR A 80 -7.09 -2.31 -4.25
CA TYR A 80 -7.67 -3.14 -5.29
C TYR A 80 -7.75 -4.59 -4.83
N ASP A 81 -8.96 -5.13 -4.92
CA ASP A 81 -9.23 -6.54 -4.76
C ASP A 81 -9.46 -7.11 -6.15
N LEU A 82 -8.43 -7.69 -6.72
CA LEU A 82 -8.50 -8.20 -8.10
C LEU A 82 -9.27 -9.51 -8.19
N TRP A 83 -9.47 -10.17 -7.06
CA TRP A 83 -10.25 -11.40 -7.02
C TRP A 83 -11.74 -11.09 -7.20
N GLU A 84 -12.26 -10.16 -6.41
CA GLU A 84 -13.66 -9.76 -6.50
C GLU A 84 -13.89 -8.67 -7.53
N GLY A 85 -12.83 -8.09 -8.07
CA GLY A 85 -12.93 -6.99 -9.01
C GLY A 85 -13.36 -5.69 -8.36
N GLU A 86 -13.10 -5.52 -7.07
CA GLU A 86 -13.50 -4.34 -6.32
C GLU A 86 -12.35 -3.37 -6.13
N LYS A 87 -12.70 -2.10 -5.94
CA LYS A 87 -11.75 -1.03 -5.71
C LYS A 87 -12.28 -0.13 -4.60
N SER A 88 -11.41 0.19 -3.64
CA SER A 88 -11.71 1.15 -2.57
C SER A 88 -10.80 2.35 -2.72
N VAL A 89 -11.34 3.55 -2.56
CA VAL A 89 -10.59 4.80 -2.69
C VAL A 89 -10.68 5.55 -1.37
N ALA A 90 -9.52 5.83 -0.75
CA ALA A 90 -9.47 6.57 0.50
C ALA A 90 -9.20 8.07 0.29
N VAL A 91 -8.59 8.40 -0.84
CA VAL A 91 -8.29 9.79 -1.21
C VAL A 91 -8.58 9.97 -2.67
#